data_b3a0f7dabb055a826774b18d93053009
#
_entry.id   b3a0f7dabb055a826774b18d93053009
#
_cell.length_a   1.000
_cell.length_b   1.000
_cell.length_c   1.000
_cell.angle_alpha   90.00
_cell.angle_beta   90.00
_cell.angle_gamma   90.00
#
_symmetry.space_group_name_H-M   'P 1'
#
loop_
_entity.id
_entity.type
_entity.pdbx_description
1 polymer ?
#
loop_
_entity_poly.entity_id
_entity_poly.type
_entity_poly.pdbx_seq_one_letter_code
_entity_poly.pdbx_strand_id
1 'polypeptide(L)'
;NASIFRSALCGLDSHNHAQRDINTLIHNALALHEVFEDTQDKPMLLSTFKRVANICKDVSLDTLDIANVDSTLFSHNAENTLFQAFLAIKDKEFATPLERTKALFELKIPLEAFFDNVLVNDKDPKLKHNRYALIGSIYGEFLRIGDIAQIAM
;
A
#
# COMPACT_ATOMS: atom_id res chain seq x y z
N ASN A 1 -6.25 -19.77 -2.67
CA ASN A 1 -5.30 -19.53 -3.73
C ASN A 1 -3.88 -19.42 -3.16
N ALA A 2 -2.96 -20.24 -3.70
CA ALA A 2 -1.57 -20.33 -3.22
C ALA A 2 -0.82 -19.00 -3.31
N SER A 3 -1.10 -18.16 -4.32
CA SER A 3 -0.46 -16.85 -4.46
C SER A 3 -0.89 -15.86 -3.38
N ILE A 4 -2.11 -15.94 -2.89
CA ILE A 4 -2.61 -15.11 -1.79
C ILE A 4 -1.96 -15.51 -0.47
N PHE A 5 -1.83 -16.81 -0.18
CA PHE A 5 -1.10 -17.29 0.99
C PHE A 5 0.37 -16.89 0.95
N ARG A 6 1.01 -17.00 -0.22
CA ARG A 6 2.40 -16.54 -0.41
C ARG A 6 2.53 -15.05 -0.15
N SER A 7 1.58 -14.24 -0.64
CA SER A 7 1.54 -12.80 -0.38
C SER A 7 1.51 -12.49 1.11
N ALA A 8 0.64 -13.15 1.87
CA ALA A 8 0.54 -12.96 3.31
C ALA A 8 1.83 -13.35 4.04
N LEU A 9 2.48 -14.45 3.65
CA LEU A 9 3.74 -14.91 4.22
C LEU A 9 4.90 -13.96 3.90
N CYS A 10 5.02 -13.50 2.65
CA CYS A 10 6.06 -12.55 2.24
C CYS A 10 5.93 -11.21 2.97
N GLY A 11 4.70 -10.77 3.26
CA GLY A 11 4.46 -9.58 4.06
C GLY A 11 5.03 -9.69 5.47
N LEU A 12 5.11 -10.89 6.04
CA LEU A 12 5.77 -11.14 7.32
C LEU A 12 7.29 -11.08 7.22
N ASP A 13 7.84 -11.73 6.20
CA ASP A 13 9.29 -11.87 6.06
C ASP A 13 9.97 -10.55 5.74
N SER A 14 9.29 -9.67 5.03
CA SER A 14 9.85 -8.39 4.59
C SER A 14 10.08 -7.37 5.70
N HIS A 15 9.32 -7.45 6.81
CA HIS A 15 9.39 -6.49 7.92
C HIS A 15 9.30 -7.18 9.27
N ASN A 16 10.01 -8.23 9.42
CA ASN A 16 9.89 -9.22 10.45
C ASN A 16 10.37 -8.78 11.84
N HIS A 17 9.65 -7.93 12.51
CA HIS A 17 9.92 -7.70 13.93
C HIS A 17 8.71 -7.98 14.84
N ALA A 18 7.56 -8.29 14.28
CA ALA A 18 6.40 -8.71 15.03
C ALA A 18 6.12 -10.19 14.72
N GLN A 19 6.31 -11.06 15.70
CA GLN A 19 5.79 -12.42 15.63
C GLN A 19 4.27 -12.35 15.49
N ARG A 20 3.79 -12.53 14.27
CA ARG A 20 2.36 -12.71 14.04
C ARG A 20 2.04 -14.18 14.26
N ASP A 21 1.00 -14.46 15.02
CA ASP A 21 0.53 -15.81 15.16
C ASP A 21 -0.10 -16.32 13.83
N ILE A 22 -0.23 -17.63 13.71
CA ILE A 22 -0.82 -18.30 12.55
C ILE A 22 -2.27 -17.84 12.30
N ASN A 23 -3.03 -17.51 13.31
CA ASN A 23 -4.41 -17.05 13.18
C ASN A 23 -4.46 -15.69 12.46
N THR A 24 -3.58 -14.75 12.80
CA THR A 24 -3.48 -13.47 12.12
C THR A 24 -3.13 -13.65 10.63
N LEU A 25 -2.19 -14.55 10.31
CA LEU A 25 -1.84 -14.89 8.93
C LEU A 25 -3.03 -15.41 8.14
N ILE A 26 -3.77 -16.34 8.71
CA ILE A 26 -4.96 -16.93 8.07
C ILE A 26 -6.03 -15.86 7.85
N HIS A 27 -6.30 -15.02 8.84
CA HIS A 27 -7.27 -13.94 8.72
C HIS A 27 -6.89 -12.94 7.64
N ASN A 28 -5.63 -12.56 7.53
CA ASN A 28 -5.15 -11.66 6.48
C ASN A 28 -5.27 -12.30 5.10
N ALA A 29 -4.92 -13.58 4.95
CA ALA A 29 -5.05 -14.31 3.70
C ALA A 29 -6.50 -14.44 3.25
N LEU A 30 -7.42 -14.74 4.17
CA LEU A 30 -8.84 -14.81 3.89
C LEU A 30 -9.43 -13.44 3.50
N ALA A 31 -9.03 -12.39 4.18
CA ALA A 31 -9.45 -11.02 3.87
C ALA A 31 -9.00 -10.60 2.46
N LEU A 32 -7.76 -10.88 2.10
CA LEU A 32 -7.24 -10.65 0.73
C LEU A 32 -8.04 -11.44 -0.31
N HIS A 33 -8.29 -12.71 -0.03
CA HIS A 33 -9.06 -13.56 -0.94
C HIS A 33 -10.48 -13.02 -1.17
N GLU A 34 -11.19 -12.65 -0.10
CA GLU A 34 -12.55 -12.14 -0.18
C GLU A 34 -12.61 -10.82 -0.97
N VAL A 35 -11.72 -9.86 -0.68
CA VAL A 35 -11.68 -8.59 -1.41
C VAL A 35 -11.37 -8.82 -2.89
N PHE A 36 -10.49 -9.78 -3.20
CA PHE A 36 -10.18 -10.12 -4.58
C PHE A 36 -11.37 -10.74 -5.32
N GLU A 37 -12.12 -11.63 -4.69
CA GLU A 37 -13.28 -12.25 -5.33
C GLU A 37 -14.41 -11.24 -5.57
N ASP A 38 -14.62 -10.29 -4.69
CA ASP A 38 -15.65 -9.25 -4.81
C ASP A 38 -15.31 -8.16 -5.84
N THR A 39 -14.05 -8.06 -6.28
CA THR A 39 -13.63 -6.97 -7.17
C THR A 39 -13.86 -7.32 -8.64
N GLN A 40 -14.62 -6.49 -9.35
CA GLN A 40 -14.90 -6.68 -10.78
C GLN A 40 -13.68 -6.39 -11.66
N ASP A 41 -12.83 -5.43 -11.27
CA ASP A 41 -11.64 -5.00 -12.02
C ASP A 41 -10.32 -5.50 -11.40
N LYS A 42 -10.23 -6.80 -11.14
CA LYS A 42 -9.04 -7.44 -10.55
C LYS A 42 -7.72 -7.07 -11.24
N PRO A 43 -7.62 -7.10 -12.59
CA PRO A 43 -6.37 -6.78 -13.27
C PRO A 43 -5.91 -5.33 -13.03
N MET A 44 -6.85 -4.39 -13.04
CA MET A 44 -6.56 -2.97 -12.85
C MET A 44 -6.16 -2.68 -11.40
N LEU A 45 -6.86 -3.28 -10.44
CA LEU A 45 -6.51 -3.19 -9.03
C LEU A 45 -5.09 -3.69 -8.77
N LEU A 46 -4.76 -4.88 -9.29
CA LEU A 46 -3.42 -5.45 -9.17
C LEU A 46 -2.35 -4.61 -9.85
N SER A 47 -2.64 -4.07 -11.02
CA SER A 47 -1.71 -3.21 -11.77
C SER A 47 -1.30 -1.99 -10.94
N THR A 48 -2.27 -1.30 -10.34
CA THR A 48 -2.03 -0.12 -9.52
C THR A 48 -1.15 -0.44 -8.31
N PHE A 49 -1.48 -1.48 -7.57
CA PHE A 49 -0.72 -1.84 -6.37
C PHE A 49 0.64 -2.49 -6.68
N LYS A 50 0.77 -3.23 -7.77
CA LYS A 50 2.07 -3.71 -8.25
C LYS A 50 2.98 -2.55 -8.67
N ARG A 51 2.41 -1.48 -9.20
CA ARG A 51 3.17 -0.26 -9.49
C ARG A 51 3.74 0.36 -8.22
N VAL A 52 2.95 0.44 -7.15
CA VAL A 52 3.43 0.87 -5.83
C VAL A 52 4.59 0.01 -5.36
N ALA A 53 4.44 -1.32 -5.40
CA ALA A 53 5.48 -2.26 -4.99
C ALA A 53 6.75 -2.11 -5.84
N ASN A 54 6.63 -1.95 -7.15
CA ASN A 54 7.76 -1.77 -8.05
C ASN A 54 8.53 -0.46 -7.79
N ILE A 55 7.83 0.61 -7.45
CA ILE A 55 8.45 1.89 -7.11
C ILE A 55 9.26 1.75 -5.81
N CYS A 56 8.75 0.99 -4.85
CA CYS A 56 9.34 0.86 -3.51
C CYS A 56 10.36 -0.27 -3.37
N LYS A 57 10.51 -1.15 -4.36
CA LYS A 57 11.34 -2.36 -4.26
C LYS A 57 12.80 -2.12 -3.90
N ASP A 58 13.35 -0.99 -4.35
CA ASP A 58 14.77 -0.63 -4.16
C ASP A 58 14.96 0.44 -3.06
N VAL A 59 13.90 0.75 -2.33
CA VAL A 59 13.89 1.78 -1.28
C VAL A 59 13.71 1.11 0.08
N SER A 60 14.54 1.50 1.06
CA SER A 60 14.38 1.03 2.42
C SER A 60 13.11 1.60 3.04
N LEU A 61 12.15 0.75 3.36
CA LEU A 61 10.88 1.17 3.97
C LEU A 61 11.02 1.68 5.40
N ASP A 62 12.09 1.31 6.08
CA ASP A 62 12.38 1.78 7.44
C ASP A 62 12.58 3.29 7.51
N THR A 63 12.96 3.90 6.40
CA THR A 63 13.16 5.35 6.30
C THR A 63 11.94 6.09 5.74
N LEU A 64 10.95 5.36 5.27
CA LEU A 64 9.74 5.90 4.62
C LEU A 64 8.57 5.87 5.61
N ASP A 65 8.44 6.92 6.39
CA ASP A 65 7.32 7.11 7.31
C ASP A 65 6.45 8.27 6.84
N ILE A 66 5.14 8.14 7.02
CA ILE A 66 4.16 9.19 6.73
C ILE A 66 4.47 10.48 7.52
N ALA A 67 5.09 10.37 8.70
CA ALA A 67 5.56 11.50 9.48
C ALA A 67 6.63 12.36 8.77
N ASN A 68 7.30 11.78 7.78
CA ASN A 68 8.31 12.47 6.98
C ASN A 68 7.72 13.16 5.74
N VAL A 69 6.43 13.02 5.50
CA VAL A 69 5.75 13.66 4.37
C VAL A 69 5.45 15.12 4.73
N ASP A 70 6.02 16.03 3.96
CA ASP A 70 5.78 17.46 4.10
C ASP A 70 4.72 17.92 3.09
N SER A 71 3.53 18.21 3.59
CA SER A 71 2.42 18.67 2.76
C SER A 71 2.65 20.03 2.09
N THR A 72 3.58 20.83 2.60
CA THR A 72 3.93 22.12 1.98
C THR A 72 4.69 21.97 0.66
N LEU A 73 5.24 20.78 0.42
CA LEU A 73 5.93 20.42 -0.83
C LEU A 73 4.99 19.87 -1.91
N PHE A 74 3.71 19.73 -1.61
CA PHE A 74 2.75 19.27 -2.62
C PHE A 74 2.58 20.28 -3.74
N SER A 75 2.89 19.88 -4.95
CA SER A 75 2.78 20.71 -6.15
C SER A 75 1.53 20.41 -6.98
N HIS A 76 0.87 19.30 -6.69
CA HIS A 76 -0.34 18.87 -7.39
C HIS A 76 -1.41 18.39 -6.40
N ASN A 77 -2.67 18.69 -6.68
CA ASN A 77 -3.78 18.32 -5.80
C ASN A 77 -3.89 16.79 -5.56
N ALA A 78 -3.46 15.98 -6.52
CA ALA A 78 -3.46 14.53 -6.37
C ALA A 78 -2.57 14.04 -5.22
N GLU A 79 -1.47 14.75 -4.91
CA GLU A 79 -0.61 14.46 -3.75
C GLU A 79 -1.37 14.65 -2.45
N ASN A 80 -2.08 15.78 -2.32
CA ASN A 80 -2.88 16.08 -1.13
C ASN A 80 -4.06 15.11 -1.00
N THR A 81 -4.76 14.81 -2.08
CA THR A 81 -5.89 13.87 -2.08
C THR A 81 -5.46 12.48 -1.59
N LEU A 82 -4.36 11.97 -2.12
CA LEU A 82 -3.82 10.68 -1.71
C LEU A 82 -3.36 10.70 -0.24
N PHE A 83 -2.68 11.75 0.18
CA PHE A 83 -2.21 11.92 1.56
C PHE A 83 -3.37 11.92 2.56
N GLN A 84 -4.42 12.70 2.31
CA GLN A 84 -5.59 12.77 3.18
C GLN A 84 -6.35 11.45 3.23
N ALA A 85 -6.52 10.80 2.08
CA ALA A 85 -7.16 9.49 2.00
C ALA A 85 -6.40 8.44 2.80
N PHE A 86 -5.08 8.45 2.73
CA PHE A 86 -4.24 7.53 3.48
C PHE A 86 -4.26 7.81 4.99
N LEU A 87 -4.18 9.06 5.42
CA LEU A 87 -4.27 9.42 6.84
C LEU A 87 -5.60 8.97 7.44
N ALA A 88 -6.70 9.14 6.74
CA ALA A 88 -8.02 8.72 7.19
C ALA A 88 -8.09 7.20 7.46
N ILE A 89 -7.35 6.41 6.69
CA ILE A 89 -7.27 4.96 6.90
C ILE A 89 -6.31 4.62 8.03
N LYS A 90 -5.15 5.27 8.07
CA LYS A 90 -4.09 5.00 9.05
C LYS A 90 -4.57 5.26 10.48
N ASP A 91 -5.31 6.33 10.69
CA ASP A 91 -5.79 6.76 12.00
C ASP A 91 -7.07 6.05 12.45
N LYS A 92 -7.66 5.25 11.56
CA LYS A 92 -8.90 4.51 11.84
C LYS A 92 -8.61 3.15 12.47
N GLU A 93 -9.34 2.84 13.52
CA GLU A 93 -9.41 1.48 14.06
C GLU A 93 -10.41 0.65 13.26
N PHE A 94 -10.00 -0.54 12.87
CA PHE A 94 -10.84 -1.49 12.14
C PHE A 94 -11.18 -2.68 13.03
N ALA A 95 -12.44 -3.09 13.03
CA ALA A 95 -12.90 -4.24 13.81
C ALA A 95 -12.34 -5.57 13.27
N THR A 96 -12.10 -5.65 11.96
CA THR A 96 -11.64 -6.87 11.29
C THR A 96 -10.55 -6.59 10.25
N PRO A 97 -9.67 -7.56 9.97
CA PRO A 97 -8.71 -7.46 8.85
C PRO A 97 -9.38 -7.22 7.50
N LEU A 98 -10.58 -7.76 7.30
CA LEU A 98 -11.35 -7.58 6.07
C LEU A 98 -11.72 -6.11 5.83
N GLU A 99 -12.23 -5.43 6.86
CA GLU A 99 -12.58 -4.00 6.78
C GLU A 99 -11.35 -3.15 6.45
N ARG A 100 -10.24 -3.45 7.10
CA ARG A 100 -8.96 -2.78 6.84
C ARG A 100 -8.49 -2.99 5.41
N THR A 101 -8.54 -4.22 4.93
CA THR A 101 -8.13 -4.57 3.57
C THR A 101 -9.00 -3.86 2.52
N LYS A 102 -10.31 -3.83 2.72
CA LYS A 102 -11.24 -3.08 1.86
C LYS A 102 -10.89 -1.60 1.82
N ALA A 103 -10.67 -0.98 2.98
CA ALA A 103 -10.31 0.44 3.06
C ALA A 103 -8.98 0.74 2.33
N LEU A 104 -7.97 -0.11 2.49
CA LEU A 104 -6.69 0.06 1.79
C LEU A 104 -6.85 -0.07 0.27
N PHE A 105 -7.69 -0.98 -0.21
CA PHE A 105 -7.92 -1.13 -1.65
C PHE A 105 -8.75 0.01 -2.25
N GLU A 106 -9.51 0.75 -1.46
CA GLU A 106 -10.15 1.99 -1.90
C GLU A 106 -9.15 3.10 -2.28
N LEU A 107 -7.90 3.01 -1.81
CA LEU A 107 -6.82 3.90 -2.24
C LEU A 107 -6.46 3.77 -3.72
N LYS A 108 -6.96 2.76 -4.42
CA LYS A 108 -6.78 2.60 -5.87
C LYS A 108 -7.08 3.89 -6.63
N ILE A 109 -8.23 4.50 -6.37
CA ILE A 109 -8.68 5.71 -7.08
C ILE A 109 -7.71 6.89 -6.88
N PRO A 110 -7.38 7.30 -5.64
CA PRO A 110 -6.42 8.38 -5.43
C PRO A 110 -4.99 8.01 -5.86
N LEU A 111 -4.60 6.72 -5.83
CA LEU A 111 -3.31 6.26 -6.35
C LEU A 111 -3.22 6.40 -7.87
N GLU A 112 -4.25 6.02 -8.60
CA GLU A 112 -4.30 6.21 -10.06
C GLU A 112 -4.20 7.70 -10.42
N ALA A 113 -5.00 8.54 -9.79
CA ALA A 113 -4.93 9.99 -10.00
C ALA A 113 -3.55 10.56 -9.68
N PHE A 114 -2.90 10.07 -8.63
CA PHE A 114 -1.52 10.45 -8.30
C PHE A 114 -0.55 10.04 -9.40
N PHE A 115 -0.58 8.79 -9.84
CA PHE A 115 0.35 8.30 -10.87
C PHE A 115 0.13 8.94 -12.25
N ASP A 116 -1.09 9.38 -12.55
CA ASP A 116 -1.39 10.05 -13.81
C ASP A 116 -0.90 11.50 -13.86
N ASN A 117 -0.77 12.15 -12.69
CA ASN A 117 -0.49 13.58 -12.60
C ASN A 117 0.85 13.91 -11.93
N VAL A 118 1.48 12.96 -11.25
CA VAL A 118 2.66 13.20 -10.42
C VAL A 118 3.80 12.24 -10.80
N LEU A 119 4.95 12.80 -11.09
CA LEU A 119 6.17 12.02 -11.33
C LEU A 119 6.88 11.76 -9.99
N VAL A 120 6.87 10.49 -9.53
CA VAL A 120 7.50 10.11 -8.26
C VAL A 120 9.00 10.38 -8.29
N ASN A 121 9.68 9.96 -9.37
CA ASN A 121 11.11 10.17 -9.56
C ASN A 121 11.38 11.56 -10.15
N ASP A 122 11.02 12.60 -9.41
CA ASP A 122 11.23 13.98 -9.82
C ASP A 122 12.73 14.35 -9.86
N LYS A 123 13.06 15.38 -10.62
CA LYS A 123 14.42 15.93 -10.71
C LYS A 123 14.80 16.69 -9.42
N ASP A 124 13.83 17.31 -8.76
CA ASP A 124 14.02 17.94 -7.46
C ASP A 124 14.12 16.87 -6.38
N PRO A 125 15.27 16.77 -5.68
CA PRO A 125 15.48 15.76 -4.65
C PRO A 125 14.49 15.84 -3.49
N LYS A 126 14.00 17.03 -3.15
CA LYS A 126 13.03 17.23 -2.07
C LYS A 126 11.66 16.69 -2.46
N LEU A 127 11.19 17.02 -3.65
CA LEU A 127 9.93 16.49 -4.18
C LEU A 127 9.98 14.98 -4.34
N LYS A 128 11.08 14.47 -4.89
CA LYS A 128 11.33 13.05 -5.03
C LYS A 128 11.24 12.32 -3.67
N HIS A 129 11.98 12.79 -2.68
CA HIS A 129 12.00 12.19 -1.36
C HIS A 129 10.61 12.22 -0.71
N ASN A 130 9.92 13.34 -0.79
CA ASN A 130 8.57 13.52 -0.25
C ASN A 130 7.55 12.54 -0.88
N ARG A 131 7.60 12.38 -2.20
CA ARG A 131 6.73 11.46 -2.94
C ARG A 131 7.04 10.00 -2.65
N TYR A 132 8.31 9.64 -2.52
CA TYR A 132 8.70 8.30 -2.09
C TYR A 132 8.25 8.02 -0.65
N ALA A 133 8.35 8.99 0.27
CA ALA A 133 7.86 8.83 1.63
C ALA A 133 6.35 8.54 1.67
N LEU A 134 5.56 9.24 0.87
CA LEU A 134 4.12 9.01 0.77
C LEU A 134 3.79 7.60 0.21
N ILE A 135 4.36 7.25 -0.93
CA ILE A 135 4.10 5.95 -1.58
C ILE A 135 4.67 4.80 -0.74
N GLY A 136 5.84 4.96 -0.16
CA GLY A 136 6.46 3.97 0.71
C GLY A 136 5.67 3.70 1.98
N SER A 137 5.07 4.73 2.57
CA SER A 137 4.18 4.60 3.74
C SER A 137 2.94 3.78 3.41
N ILE A 138 2.35 3.99 2.24
CA ILE A 138 1.22 3.22 1.74
C ILE A 138 1.62 1.76 1.50
N TYR A 139 2.77 1.54 0.86
CA TYR A 139 3.30 0.19 0.64
C TYR A 139 3.55 -0.56 1.94
N GLY A 140 4.10 0.11 2.95
CA GLY A 140 4.30 -0.46 4.29
C GLY A 140 3.01 -0.97 4.93
N GLU A 141 1.91 -0.24 4.78
CA GLU A 141 0.60 -0.69 5.28
C GLU A 141 0.07 -1.90 4.51
N PHE A 142 0.28 -1.96 3.20
CA PHE A 142 -0.07 -3.15 2.41
C PHE A 142 0.74 -4.38 2.82
N LEU A 143 2.03 -4.23 3.10
CA LEU A 143 2.88 -5.33 3.53
C LEU A 143 2.44 -5.96 4.87
N ARG A 144 1.74 -5.23 5.71
CA ARG A 144 1.16 -5.78 6.94
C ARG A 144 0.04 -6.80 6.67
N ILE A 145 -0.59 -6.73 5.50
CA ILE A 145 -1.62 -7.68 5.06
C ILE A 145 -0.97 -8.77 4.23
N GLY A 146 -0.10 -8.41 3.30
CA GLY A 146 0.59 -9.31 2.41
C GLY A 146 1.36 -8.57 1.32
N ASP A 147 2.30 -9.24 0.68
CA ASP A 147 3.04 -8.67 -0.45
C ASP A 147 2.25 -8.84 -1.75
N ILE A 148 1.58 -7.76 -2.15
CA ILE A 148 0.73 -7.74 -3.35
C ILE A 148 1.52 -8.05 -4.62
N ALA A 149 2.83 -7.76 -4.65
CA ALA A 149 3.67 -8.09 -5.80
C ALA A 149 3.75 -9.60 -6.09
N GLN A 150 3.51 -10.43 -5.07
CA GLN A 150 3.51 -11.89 -5.20
C GLN A 150 2.18 -12.48 -5.68
N ILE A 151 1.13 -11.66 -5.76
CA ILE A 151 -0.17 -12.16 -6.24
C ILE A 151 -0.11 -12.34 -7.75
N ALA A 152 -0.30 -13.58 -8.20
CA ALA A 152 -0.42 -13.91 -9.61
C ALA A 152 -1.88 -13.65 -10.09
N MET A 153 -1.98 -13.12 -11.28
CA MET A 153 -3.28 -13.02 -11.97
C MET A 153 -3.67 -14.33 -12.61
#